data_52c6c2a82fe108f70d4213d6658ea050
#
_entry.id   52c6c2a82fe108f70d4213d6658ea050
#
_cell.length_a   1.000
_cell.length_b   1.000
_cell.length_c   1.000
_cell.angle_alpha   90.00
_cell.angle_beta   90.00
_cell.angle_gamma   90.00
#
_symmetry.space_group_name_H-M   'P 1'
#
loop_
_entity.id
_entity.type
_entity.pdbx_description
1 polymer ?
#
loop_
_entity_poly.entity_id
_entity_poly.type
_entity_poly.pdbx_seq_one_letter_code
_entity_poly.pdbx_strand_id
1 'polypeptide(L)'
;KGKGKLTLTGQLGDVMKESATAGMTYVRAHANDFGIEPNFNEELDLHVHVPAGAIPKDGPSAGVSMITSLVSLITGIPVKSKVAMTGEITLRGNVLPIGGVKEKVTAAHRAGIKEVILPYLNQKDIEDVPENVSKDMKFHFAKEIWDVLKVALPKVAKNRKNTKAK
;
A
#
# COMPACT_ATOMS: atom_id res chain seq x y z
N LYS A 1 12.21 16.12 -11.97
CA LYS A 1 13.06 16.96 -11.10
C LYS A 1 12.16 17.90 -10.30
N GLY A 2 12.49 18.12 -9.03
CA GLY A 2 11.68 18.91 -8.12
C GLY A 2 12.47 19.39 -6.91
N LYS A 3 11.77 19.72 -5.83
CA LYS A 3 12.33 20.23 -4.57
C LYS A 3 11.72 19.51 -3.35
N GLY A 4 11.22 18.30 -3.52
CA GLY A 4 10.65 17.48 -2.45
C GLY A 4 9.17 17.74 -2.14
N LYS A 5 8.43 18.37 -3.05
CA LYS A 5 7.01 18.65 -2.84
C LYS A 5 6.18 17.36 -3.00
N LEU A 6 5.29 17.10 -2.04
CA LEU A 6 4.22 16.10 -2.18
C LEU A 6 2.91 16.82 -2.48
N THR A 7 2.31 16.53 -3.63
CA THR A 7 1.01 17.07 -4.05
C THR A 7 -0.03 15.96 -3.99
N LEU A 8 -1.19 16.24 -3.41
CA LEU A 8 -2.29 15.27 -3.26
C LEU A 8 -3.54 15.84 -3.92
N THR A 9 -4.16 15.08 -4.82
CA THR A 9 -5.40 15.46 -5.51
C THR A 9 -6.37 14.28 -5.63
N GLY A 10 -7.64 14.54 -5.97
CA GLY A 10 -8.68 13.53 -6.18
C GLY A 10 -9.78 13.54 -5.12
N GLN A 11 -10.11 14.73 -4.55
CA GLN A 11 -11.13 14.91 -3.52
C GLN A 11 -10.86 14.04 -2.28
N LEU A 12 -9.63 14.09 -1.79
CA LEU A 12 -9.19 13.35 -0.61
C LEU A 12 -9.57 14.11 0.65
N GLY A 13 -10.19 13.43 1.61
CA GLY A 13 -10.41 13.92 2.95
C GLY A 13 -9.11 13.98 3.77
N ASP A 14 -9.18 14.57 4.95
CA ASP A 14 -7.98 14.86 5.74
C ASP A 14 -7.28 13.61 6.25
N VAL A 15 -8.03 12.58 6.65
CA VAL A 15 -7.43 11.30 7.12
C VAL A 15 -6.66 10.60 6.00
N MET A 16 -7.17 10.64 4.77
CA MET A 16 -6.46 10.06 3.63
C MET A 16 -5.21 10.86 3.25
N LYS A 17 -5.25 12.19 3.35
CA LYS A 17 -4.07 13.06 3.17
C LYS A 17 -2.99 12.80 4.21
N GLU A 18 -3.38 12.65 5.48
CA GLU A 18 -2.48 12.26 6.57
C GLU A 18 -1.84 10.90 6.30
N SER A 19 -2.63 9.91 5.86
CA SER A 19 -2.13 8.58 5.51
C SER A 19 -1.09 8.63 4.37
N ALA A 20 -1.33 9.44 3.34
CA ALA A 20 -0.37 9.64 2.26
C ALA A 20 0.93 10.30 2.76
N THR A 21 0.82 11.29 3.64
CA THR A 21 1.95 11.99 4.24
C THR A 21 2.76 11.06 5.15
N ALA A 22 2.09 10.25 5.98
CA ALA A 22 2.73 9.24 6.83
C ALA A 22 3.46 8.19 5.98
N GLY A 23 2.84 7.74 4.89
CA GLY A 23 3.46 6.83 3.93
C GLY A 23 4.72 7.40 3.31
N MET A 24 4.69 8.66 2.86
CA MET A 24 5.88 9.34 2.33
C MET A 24 6.99 9.48 3.37
N THR A 25 6.63 9.82 4.60
CA THR A 25 7.58 9.90 5.71
C THR A 25 8.26 8.56 5.98
N TYR A 26 7.49 7.47 5.94
CA TYR A 26 8.04 6.12 6.08
C TYR A 26 9.00 5.77 4.94
N VAL A 27 8.63 6.05 3.68
CA VAL A 27 9.49 5.79 2.52
C VAL A 27 10.81 6.55 2.62
N ARG A 28 10.77 7.81 3.04
CA ARG A 28 11.99 8.64 3.25
C ARG A 28 12.90 8.05 4.33
N ALA A 29 12.33 7.68 5.47
CA ALA A 29 13.08 7.12 6.59
C ALA A 29 13.73 5.77 6.26
N HIS A 30 13.18 5.03 5.30
CA HIS A 30 13.63 3.69 4.90
C HIS A 30 14.13 3.62 3.45
N ALA A 31 14.53 4.76 2.86
CA ALA A 31 14.96 4.82 1.46
C ALA A 31 16.02 3.76 1.12
N ASN A 32 17.07 3.65 1.94
CA ASN A 32 18.12 2.65 1.76
C ASN A 32 17.60 1.20 1.76
N ASP A 33 16.63 0.89 2.62
CA ASP A 33 16.02 -0.45 2.70
C ASP A 33 15.27 -0.80 1.40
N PHE A 34 14.77 0.20 0.68
CA PHE A 34 14.09 0.06 -0.60
C PHE A 34 15.02 0.11 -1.80
N GLY A 35 16.30 0.43 -1.59
CA GLY A 35 17.25 0.70 -2.67
C GLY A 35 16.99 2.03 -3.37
N ILE A 36 16.48 3.00 -2.63
CA ILE A 36 16.20 4.37 -3.08
C ILE A 36 17.33 5.27 -2.58
N GLU A 37 17.80 6.21 -3.39
CA GLU A 37 18.76 7.22 -2.98
C GLU A 37 18.21 8.07 -1.84
N PRO A 38 18.96 8.29 -0.73
CA PRO A 38 18.46 8.97 0.46
C PRO A 38 17.95 10.40 0.22
N ASN A 39 18.53 11.08 -0.78
CA ASN A 39 18.19 12.46 -1.16
C ASN A 39 17.08 12.57 -2.21
N PHE A 40 16.43 11.46 -2.59
CA PHE A 40 15.39 11.46 -3.62
C PHE A 40 14.31 12.52 -3.39
N ASN A 41 14.00 12.78 -2.14
CA ASN A 41 12.99 13.76 -1.73
C ASN A 41 13.44 15.22 -1.90
N GLU A 42 14.72 15.48 -2.17
CA GLU A 42 15.24 16.82 -2.48
C GLU A 42 15.28 17.08 -3.99
N GLU A 43 15.22 16.01 -4.76
CA GLU A 43 15.38 16.05 -6.23
C GLU A 43 14.08 15.79 -6.98
N LEU A 44 13.05 15.21 -6.32
CA LEU A 44 11.79 14.82 -6.94
C LEU A 44 10.61 15.50 -6.29
N ASP A 45 9.73 16.08 -7.09
CA ASP A 45 8.36 16.37 -6.69
C ASP A 45 7.48 15.16 -7.00
N LEU A 46 6.62 14.79 -6.06
CA LEU A 46 5.71 13.66 -6.20
C LEU A 46 4.27 14.13 -6.19
N HIS A 47 3.46 13.57 -7.08
CA HIS A 47 2.05 13.87 -7.17
C HIS A 47 1.25 12.57 -7.05
N VAL A 48 0.50 12.42 -5.97
CA VAL A 48 -0.46 11.34 -5.79
C VAL A 48 -1.84 11.84 -6.20
N HIS A 49 -2.40 11.23 -7.25
CA HIS A 49 -3.75 11.52 -7.71
C HIS A 49 -4.62 10.26 -7.59
N VAL A 50 -5.73 10.38 -6.88
CA VAL A 50 -6.73 9.30 -6.82
C VAL A 50 -7.89 9.66 -7.73
N PRO A 51 -8.08 8.98 -8.87
CA PRO A 51 -9.09 9.31 -9.87
C PRO A 51 -10.51 9.15 -9.35
N ALA A 52 -11.52 9.49 -10.19
CA ALA A 52 -12.92 9.66 -9.83
C ALA A 52 -13.15 10.82 -8.85
N GLY A 53 -12.66 12.02 -9.22
CA GLY A 53 -12.71 13.23 -8.40
C GLY A 53 -14.11 13.75 -8.06
N ALA A 54 -15.17 13.25 -8.73
CA ALA A 54 -16.55 13.55 -8.36
C ALA A 54 -17.02 12.82 -7.09
N ILE A 55 -16.26 11.82 -6.62
CA ILE A 55 -16.59 11.02 -5.44
C ILE A 55 -15.56 11.35 -4.35
N PRO A 56 -15.97 12.02 -3.26
CA PRO A 56 -15.09 12.26 -2.12
C PRO A 56 -14.59 10.93 -1.52
N LYS A 57 -13.32 10.89 -1.16
CA LYS A 57 -12.66 9.71 -0.58
C LYS A 57 -11.97 10.12 0.70
N ASP A 58 -12.16 9.34 1.75
CA ASP A 58 -11.47 9.54 3.01
C ASP A 58 -11.19 8.20 3.71
N GLY A 59 -10.43 8.26 4.79
CA GLY A 59 -10.08 7.13 5.62
C GLY A 59 -8.63 6.66 5.43
N PRO A 60 -8.12 5.87 6.41
CA PRO A 60 -6.71 5.47 6.47
C PRO A 60 -6.40 4.19 5.70
N SER A 61 -7.42 3.44 5.23
CA SER A 61 -7.26 2.08 4.71
C SER A 61 -6.50 1.96 3.38
N ALA A 62 -6.18 3.08 2.72
CA ALA A 62 -5.36 3.13 1.52
C ALA A 62 -3.84 3.26 1.80
N GLY A 63 -3.42 3.33 3.06
CA GLY A 63 -2.03 3.58 3.44
C GLY A 63 -1.04 2.60 2.83
N VAL A 64 -1.32 1.31 2.88
CA VAL A 64 -0.45 0.29 2.26
C VAL A 64 -0.36 0.45 0.73
N SER A 65 -1.46 0.83 0.07
CA SER A 65 -1.49 1.05 -1.38
C SER A 65 -0.66 2.28 -1.76
N MET A 66 -0.74 3.35 -0.97
CA MET A 66 0.03 4.58 -1.19
C MET A 66 1.53 4.33 -1.06
N ILE A 67 1.99 3.66 0.00
CA ILE A 67 3.41 3.29 0.15
C ILE A 67 3.86 2.40 -1.00
N THR A 68 3.09 1.38 -1.33
CA THR A 68 3.43 0.45 -2.42
C THR A 68 3.59 1.19 -3.75
N SER A 69 2.69 2.13 -4.04
CA SER A 69 2.73 2.96 -5.26
C SER A 69 3.95 3.89 -5.28
N LEU A 70 4.26 4.55 -4.16
CA LEU A 70 5.42 5.44 -4.03
C LEU A 70 6.72 4.66 -4.22
N VAL A 71 6.87 3.53 -3.53
CA VAL A 71 8.06 2.67 -3.67
C VAL A 71 8.20 2.16 -5.10
N SER A 72 7.10 1.71 -5.72
CA SER A 72 7.09 1.26 -7.12
C SER A 72 7.55 2.35 -8.08
N LEU A 73 7.01 3.57 -7.93
CA LEU A 73 7.35 4.72 -8.77
C LEU A 73 8.83 5.10 -8.66
N ILE A 74 9.31 5.26 -7.42
CA ILE A 74 10.68 5.76 -7.18
C ILE A 74 11.72 4.71 -7.58
N THR A 75 11.45 3.42 -7.33
CA THR A 75 12.36 2.32 -7.71
C THR A 75 12.26 1.92 -9.18
N GLY A 76 11.23 2.37 -9.92
CA GLY A 76 10.94 1.91 -11.28
C GLY A 76 10.51 0.44 -11.38
N ILE A 77 10.20 -0.21 -10.24
CA ILE A 77 9.79 -1.61 -10.20
C ILE A 77 8.26 -1.69 -10.19
N PRO A 78 7.63 -2.31 -11.21
CA PRO A 78 6.18 -2.35 -11.30
C PRO A 78 5.56 -3.27 -10.22
N VAL A 79 4.41 -2.84 -9.70
CA VAL A 79 3.58 -3.66 -8.79
C VAL A 79 3.06 -4.89 -9.53
N LYS A 80 3.01 -6.03 -8.85
CA LYS A 80 2.38 -7.25 -9.36
C LYS A 80 0.93 -6.96 -9.77
N SER A 81 0.56 -7.29 -10.99
CA SER A 81 -0.81 -7.13 -11.48
C SER A 81 -1.78 -8.08 -10.74
N LYS A 82 -3.06 -7.71 -10.70
CA LYS A 82 -4.15 -8.51 -10.12
C LYS A 82 -3.98 -8.86 -8.64
N VAL A 83 -3.36 -7.97 -7.88
CA VAL A 83 -3.31 -8.00 -6.42
C VAL A 83 -4.06 -6.79 -5.89
N ALA A 84 -5.06 -7.01 -5.05
CA ALA A 84 -5.70 -5.96 -4.27
C ALA A 84 -5.02 -5.85 -2.90
N MET A 85 -5.08 -4.68 -2.28
CA MET A 85 -4.55 -4.48 -0.95
C MET A 85 -5.33 -3.41 -0.20
N THR A 86 -5.41 -3.56 1.10
CA THR A 86 -5.96 -2.56 2.01
C THR A 86 -5.28 -2.69 3.37
N GLY A 87 -5.12 -1.58 4.07
CA GLY A 87 -4.52 -1.52 5.39
C GLY A 87 -4.13 -0.09 5.75
N GLU A 88 -4.33 0.25 7.00
CA GLU A 88 -3.79 1.47 7.58
C GLU A 88 -2.32 1.26 7.90
N ILE A 89 -1.50 2.31 7.77
CA ILE A 89 -0.07 2.26 8.03
C ILE A 89 0.33 3.21 9.15
N THR A 90 1.19 2.75 10.04
CA THR A 90 1.82 3.61 11.04
C THR A 90 3.17 4.15 10.55
N LEU A 91 3.69 5.18 11.20
CA LEU A 91 5.03 5.72 10.94
C LEU A 91 6.16 4.70 11.18
N ARG A 92 5.87 3.60 11.89
CA ARG A 92 6.81 2.48 12.11
C ARG A 92 6.67 1.37 11.07
N GLY A 93 5.74 1.50 10.14
CA GLY A 93 5.50 0.50 9.10
C GLY A 93 4.58 -0.64 9.51
N ASN A 94 3.94 -0.58 10.68
CA ASN A 94 2.95 -1.57 11.09
C ASN A 94 1.66 -1.40 10.29
N VAL A 95 1.03 -2.51 9.94
CA VAL A 95 -0.26 -2.55 9.24
C VAL A 95 -1.37 -2.77 10.28
N LEU A 96 -2.24 -1.77 10.40
CA LEU A 96 -3.37 -1.80 11.32
C LEU A 96 -4.64 -2.33 10.65
N PRO A 97 -5.58 -2.91 11.42
CA PRO A 97 -6.83 -3.43 10.91
C PRO A 97 -7.73 -2.33 10.34
N ILE A 98 -8.59 -2.72 9.41
CA ILE A 98 -9.53 -1.82 8.72
C ILE A 98 -10.96 -2.41 8.79
N GLY A 99 -11.93 -1.56 8.47
CA GLY A 99 -13.32 -1.99 8.30
C GLY A 99 -13.67 -2.37 6.86
N GLY A 100 -14.82 -3.03 6.70
CA GLY A 100 -15.38 -3.34 5.39
C GLY A 100 -14.62 -4.43 4.62
N VAL A 101 -14.06 -5.42 5.30
CA VAL A 101 -13.31 -6.52 4.67
C VAL A 101 -14.18 -7.28 3.68
N LYS A 102 -15.40 -7.64 4.06
CA LYS A 102 -16.36 -8.35 3.21
C LYS A 102 -16.61 -7.62 1.88
N GLU A 103 -16.91 -6.32 1.97
CA GLU A 103 -17.20 -5.47 0.81
C GLU A 103 -15.97 -5.33 -0.09
N LYS A 104 -14.80 -5.09 0.49
CA LYS A 104 -13.54 -4.92 -0.25
C LYS A 104 -13.12 -6.19 -0.96
N VAL A 105 -13.19 -7.34 -0.29
CA VAL A 105 -12.85 -8.65 -0.87
C VAL A 105 -13.84 -9.01 -1.99
N THR A 106 -15.13 -8.81 -1.76
CA THR A 106 -16.17 -9.06 -2.77
C THR A 106 -15.99 -8.17 -4.00
N ALA A 107 -15.65 -6.88 -3.79
CA ALA A 107 -15.38 -5.95 -4.90
C ALA A 107 -14.13 -6.37 -5.69
N ALA A 108 -13.06 -6.78 -5.02
CA ALA A 108 -11.86 -7.29 -5.67
C ALA A 108 -12.15 -8.54 -6.51
N HIS A 109 -12.92 -9.48 -5.98
CA HIS A 109 -13.35 -10.68 -6.68
C HIS A 109 -14.16 -10.36 -7.95
N ARG A 110 -15.15 -9.44 -7.85
CA ARG A 110 -15.93 -8.96 -9.00
C ARG A 110 -15.06 -8.30 -10.08
N ALA A 111 -13.97 -7.65 -9.70
CA ALA A 111 -13.00 -7.07 -10.62
C ALA A 111 -12.04 -8.10 -11.23
N GLY A 112 -12.23 -9.41 -10.97
CA GLY A 112 -11.39 -10.49 -11.48
C GLY A 112 -10.03 -10.59 -10.80
N ILE A 113 -9.87 -9.97 -9.61
CA ILE A 113 -8.66 -10.07 -8.80
C ILE A 113 -8.75 -11.35 -7.97
N LYS A 114 -7.67 -12.10 -7.92
CA LYS A 114 -7.60 -13.40 -7.23
C LYS A 114 -6.72 -13.38 -5.98
N GLU A 115 -5.95 -12.34 -5.76
CA GLU A 115 -5.09 -12.21 -4.58
C GLU A 115 -5.42 -10.90 -3.86
N VAL A 116 -5.54 -10.97 -2.54
CA VAL A 116 -5.78 -9.78 -1.70
C VAL A 116 -4.86 -9.80 -0.49
N ILE A 117 -4.29 -8.64 -0.19
CA ILE A 117 -3.47 -8.40 0.99
C ILE A 117 -4.32 -7.65 2.02
N LEU A 118 -4.45 -8.22 3.20
CA LEU A 118 -5.25 -7.71 4.31
C LEU A 118 -4.37 -7.56 5.57
N PRO A 119 -4.73 -6.68 6.49
CA PRO A 119 -4.08 -6.66 7.80
C PRO A 119 -4.23 -7.99 8.53
N TYR A 120 -3.18 -8.42 9.22
CA TYR A 120 -3.18 -9.69 9.97
C TYR A 120 -4.36 -9.80 10.95
N LEU A 121 -4.69 -8.70 11.63
CA LEU A 121 -5.78 -8.66 12.61
C LEU A 121 -7.19 -8.77 11.99
N ASN A 122 -7.31 -8.60 10.66
CA ASN A 122 -8.55 -8.84 9.92
C ASN A 122 -8.72 -10.29 9.44
N GLN A 123 -7.83 -11.20 9.82
CA GLN A 123 -7.94 -12.62 9.43
C GLN A 123 -9.27 -13.23 9.85
N LYS A 124 -9.77 -12.87 11.03
CA LYS A 124 -11.08 -13.33 11.55
C LYS A 124 -12.25 -12.86 10.69
N ASP A 125 -12.14 -11.71 10.03
CA ASP A 125 -13.25 -11.12 9.28
C ASP A 125 -13.49 -11.85 7.93
N ILE A 126 -12.62 -12.82 7.57
CA ILE A 126 -12.83 -13.68 6.40
C ILE A 126 -14.04 -14.60 6.58
N GLU A 127 -14.43 -14.90 7.80
CA GLU A 127 -15.62 -15.69 8.11
C GLU A 127 -16.92 -15.02 7.59
N ASP A 128 -16.92 -13.68 7.49
CA ASP A 128 -18.05 -12.91 6.96
C ASP A 128 -18.09 -12.85 5.43
N VAL A 129 -17.00 -13.25 4.74
CA VAL A 129 -16.93 -13.25 3.29
C VAL A 129 -17.71 -14.45 2.73
N PRO A 130 -18.56 -14.25 1.69
CA PRO A 130 -19.28 -15.36 1.09
C PRO A 130 -18.35 -16.51 0.68
N GLU A 131 -18.75 -17.75 0.97
CA GLU A 131 -17.92 -18.94 0.82
C GLU A 131 -17.42 -19.14 -0.63
N ASN A 132 -18.26 -18.85 -1.62
CA ASN A 132 -17.88 -18.92 -3.03
C ASN A 132 -16.81 -17.90 -3.42
N VAL A 133 -16.77 -16.74 -2.74
CA VAL A 133 -15.75 -15.71 -2.93
C VAL A 133 -14.47 -16.11 -2.19
N SER A 134 -14.57 -16.51 -0.92
CA SER A 134 -13.40 -16.84 -0.11
C SER A 134 -12.63 -18.05 -0.66
N LYS A 135 -13.31 -19.06 -1.21
CA LYS A 135 -12.67 -20.21 -1.85
C LYS A 135 -11.93 -19.88 -3.15
N ASP A 136 -12.37 -18.83 -3.85
CA ASP A 136 -11.78 -18.41 -5.14
C ASP A 136 -10.65 -17.37 -4.98
N MET A 137 -10.40 -16.91 -3.75
CA MET A 137 -9.43 -15.86 -3.43
C MET A 137 -8.25 -16.40 -2.62
N LYS A 138 -7.06 -15.86 -2.92
CA LYS A 138 -5.87 -16.08 -2.12
C LYS A 138 -5.64 -14.90 -1.18
N PHE A 139 -5.62 -15.18 0.11
CA PHE A 139 -5.41 -14.17 1.15
C PHE A 139 -3.96 -14.13 1.61
N HIS A 140 -3.44 -12.92 1.76
CA HIS A 140 -2.14 -12.64 2.36
C HIS A 140 -2.36 -11.71 3.56
N PHE A 141 -1.88 -12.11 4.73
CA PHE A 141 -2.06 -11.34 5.96
C PHE A 141 -0.75 -10.64 6.35
N ALA A 142 -0.81 -9.31 6.44
CA ALA A 142 0.33 -8.46 6.69
C ALA A 142 0.32 -7.89 8.11
N LYS A 143 1.44 -7.95 8.82
CA LYS A 143 1.68 -7.27 10.09
C LYS A 143 2.46 -5.98 9.89
N GLU A 144 3.31 -5.94 8.88
CA GLU A 144 4.14 -4.80 8.52
C GLU A 144 4.15 -4.58 7.01
N ILE A 145 4.56 -3.39 6.58
CA ILE A 145 4.60 -3.03 5.15
C ILE A 145 5.46 -4.00 4.33
N TRP A 146 6.50 -4.59 4.92
CA TRP A 146 7.34 -5.55 4.21
C TRP A 146 6.60 -6.84 3.85
N ASP A 147 5.59 -7.23 4.62
CA ASP A 147 4.74 -8.38 4.26
C ASP A 147 3.90 -8.04 3.02
N VAL A 148 3.42 -6.79 2.92
CA VAL A 148 2.73 -6.28 1.72
C VAL A 148 3.67 -6.30 0.52
N LEU A 149 4.88 -5.74 0.66
CA LEU A 149 5.85 -5.63 -0.43
C LEU A 149 6.39 -6.98 -0.90
N LYS A 150 6.49 -7.99 -0.03
CA LYS A 150 6.85 -9.37 -0.43
C LYS A 150 5.89 -9.93 -1.48
N VAL A 151 4.62 -9.55 -1.42
CA VAL A 151 3.58 -9.99 -2.36
C VAL A 151 3.47 -9.03 -3.54
N ALA A 152 3.37 -7.73 -3.28
CA ALA A 152 3.08 -6.71 -4.29
C ALA A 152 4.33 -6.28 -5.10
N LEU A 153 5.50 -6.22 -4.46
CA LEU A 153 6.78 -5.79 -5.05
C LEU A 153 7.93 -6.77 -4.68
N PRO A 154 7.85 -8.04 -5.11
CA PRO A 154 8.79 -9.08 -4.66
C PRO A 154 10.27 -8.78 -5.01
N LYS A 155 10.53 -8.01 -6.07
CA LYS A 155 11.90 -7.61 -6.43
C LYS A 155 12.49 -6.64 -5.40
N VAL A 156 11.71 -5.66 -4.91
CA VAL A 156 12.13 -4.74 -3.85
C VAL A 156 12.41 -5.51 -2.56
N ALA A 157 11.51 -6.42 -2.18
CA ALA A 157 11.66 -7.21 -0.97
C ALA A 157 12.89 -8.14 -0.99
N LYS A 158 13.32 -8.61 -2.16
CA LYS A 158 14.57 -9.39 -2.33
C LYS A 158 15.81 -8.52 -2.10
N ASN A 159 15.82 -7.29 -2.57
CA ASN A 159 16.97 -6.38 -2.44
C ASN A 159 17.26 -6.08 -0.96
N ARG A 160 16.24 -5.91 -0.10
CA ARG A 160 16.41 -5.73 1.35
C ARG A 160 17.23 -6.82 2.01
N LYS A 161 17.03 -8.09 1.61
CA LYS A 161 17.78 -9.23 2.18
C LYS A 161 19.28 -9.10 1.90
N ASN A 162 19.64 -8.60 0.73
CA ASN A 162 21.03 -8.44 0.32
C ASN A 162 21.71 -7.26 1.04
N THR A 163 20.96 -6.21 1.39
CA THR A 163 21.47 -5.04 2.10
C THR A 163 21.73 -5.33 3.59
N LYS A 164 20.94 -6.22 4.22
CA LYS A 164 21.11 -6.62 5.63
C LYS A 164 22.15 -7.73 5.83
N ALA A 165 22.65 -8.35 4.76
CA ALA A 165 23.66 -9.40 4.79
C ALA A 165 25.10 -8.89 4.59
N LYS A 166 25.28 -7.58 4.42
CA LYS A 166 26.55 -6.85 4.39
C LYS A 166 26.72 -6.04 5.67
#